data_e443ed65ab4ce74e6d1469d07b87de9f
#
_entry.id   e443ed65ab4ce74e6d1469d07b87de9f
#
_cell.length_a   1.000
_cell.length_b   1.000
_cell.length_c   1.000
_cell.angle_alpha   90.00
_cell.angle_beta   90.00
_cell.angle_gamma   90.00
#
_symmetry.space_group_name_H-M   'P 1'
#
loop_
_entity.id
_entity.type
_entity.pdbx_description
1 polymer ?
#
loop_
_entity_poly.entity_id
_entity_poly.type
_entity_poly.pdbx_seq_one_letter_code
_entity_poly.pdbx_strand_id
1 'polypeptide(L)'
;VGKTKAANRRKQGGQAEPGQPGQPAQEAQRAREVRGPRRPDGWGTGDEAGDEAVGGPGGASPRTEETGLDFPRAWVEFPDPADDEQVFRCDLTWLTSRWHCVFGQGCQGIREGRADDGCCTLGAHFADEEDEERVASHVARLTPETWQFHDVGTESGWVENDEDDGERQTRRWEGACIFNNRPGFPGGQGCALHKLALREGREPLETKPDVCWQLPIRRTFEWVEQADGEQVLVVSIGEYDRRGWGPGGHDLHWWCTSAPSAHGAGEPVYLSYRPELTELMGEAGYEILAELCEQRLHAVDPRADSRFAPLPLLAPHPADPRPPRS
;
A
#
# COMPACT_ATOMS: atom_id res chain seq x y z
N VAL A 1 1.24 78.81 33.07
CA VAL A 1 1.38 78.37 31.66
C VAL A 1 2.39 77.23 31.61
N GLY A 2 1.95 75.98 31.75
CA GLY A 2 2.81 74.79 31.67
C GLY A 2 2.14 73.77 30.76
N LYS A 3 2.75 73.44 29.64
CA LYS A 3 2.34 72.37 28.71
C LYS A 3 3.02 71.08 29.14
N THR A 4 2.22 70.11 29.63
CA THR A 4 2.62 68.72 29.85
C THR A 4 2.55 67.90 28.52
N LYS A 5 3.69 67.33 28.08
CA LYS A 5 3.74 66.37 26.97
C LYS A 5 3.36 65.00 27.44
N ALA A 6 2.28 64.44 26.87
CA ALA A 6 1.93 63.03 27.03
C ALA A 6 2.76 62.18 26.07
N ALA A 7 3.47 61.19 26.66
CA ALA A 7 4.24 60.20 25.91
C ALA A 7 3.32 59.09 25.41
N ASN A 8 3.25 58.91 24.08
CA ASN A 8 2.48 57.86 23.43
C ASN A 8 3.31 56.59 23.34
N ARG A 9 3.02 55.60 24.19
CA ARG A 9 3.63 54.26 24.18
C ARG A 9 2.88 53.42 23.16
N ARG A 10 3.41 53.28 21.94
CA ARG A 10 2.95 52.28 20.98
C ARG A 10 3.27 50.88 21.53
N LYS A 11 2.23 50.08 21.77
CA LYS A 11 2.35 48.65 21.89
C LYS A 11 2.62 48.08 20.52
N GLN A 12 3.79 47.46 20.36
CA GLN A 12 4.07 46.59 19.22
C GLN A 12 3.34 45.28 19.49
N GLY A 13 2.30 45.00 18.70
CA GLY A 13 1.66 43.70 18.62
C GLY A 13 2.62 42.76 17.84
N GLY A 14 3.13 41.76 18.53
CA GLY A 14 3.82 40.66 17.85
C GLY A 14 2.78 39.91 17.00
N GLN A 15 3.01 39.85 15.70
CA GLN A 15 2.36 38.90 14.84
C GLN A 15 2.97 37.54 15.14
N ALA A 16 2.16 36.60 15.58
CA ALA A 16 2.51 35.19 15.61
C ALA A 16 2.65 34.71 14.16
N GLU A 17 3.80 34.21 13.79
CA GLU A 17 3.98 33.47 12.54
C GLU A 17 3.13 32.20 12.60
N PRO A 18 2.47 31.80 11.51
CA PRO A 18 1.77 30.54 11.45
C PRO A 18 2.81 29.41 11.51
N GLY A 19 2.69 28.55 12.52
CA GLY A 19 3.52 27.38 12.69
C GLY A 19 3.40 26.48 11.46
N GLN A 20 4.53 25.99 10.98
CA GLN A 20 4.62 25.03 9.88
C GLN A 20 3.87 23.74 10.29
N PRO A 21 2.89 23.28 9.52
CA PRO A 21 2.32 21.96 9.72
C PRO A 21 3.20 20.93 9.01
N GLY A 22 3.67 19.90 9.70
CA GLY A 22 4.16 18.75 8.97
C GLY A 22 5.23 17.86 9.60
N GLN A 23 5.96 18.31 10.62
CA GLN A 23 7.08 17.48 11.13
C GLN A 23 6.67 16.25 11.98
N PRO A 24 5.71 16.27 12.90
CA PRO A 24 5.42 15.11 13.73
C PRO A 24 4.71 13.96 12.99
N ALA A 25 3.84 14.25 12.02
CA ALA A 25 3.16 13.22 11.24
C ALA A 25 4.12 12.48 10.29
N GLN A 26 5.06 13.19 9.69
CA GLN A 26 6.10 12.61 8.84
C GLN A 26 7.10 11.75 9.63
N GLU A 27 7.45 12.13 10.86
CA GLU A 27 8.31 11.32 11.74
C GLU A 27 7.62 10.05 12.24
N ALA A 28 6.35 10.12 12.60
CA ALA A 28 5.55 8.96 12.98
C ALA A 28 5.38 7.98 11.80
N GLN A 29 5.15 8.49 10.59
CA GLN A 29 5.05 7.71 9.38
C GLN A 29 6.39 7.05 8.99
N ARG A 30 7.54 7.73 9.22
CA ARG A 30 8.90 7.18 9.05
C ARG A 30 9.18 6.00 9.97
N ALA A 31 8.75 6.07 11.22
CA ALA A 31 8.95 4.98 12.18
C ALA A 31 8.12 3.72 11.81
N ARG A 32 7.03 3.88 11.07
CA ARG A 32 6.11 2.80 10.69
C ARG A 32 6.47 2.08 9.40
N GLU A 33 7.05 2.77 8.42
CA GLU A 33 7.43 2.15 7.14
C GLU A 33 8.66 1.25 7.23
N VAL A 34 9.49 1.42 8.26
CA VAL A 34 10.60 0.49 8.58
C VAL A 34 10.09 -0.82 9.19
N ARG A 35 8.83 -0.84 9.63
CA ARG A 35 8.20 -2.01 10.26
C ARG A 35 7.05 -2.50 9.37
N GLY A 36 7.34 -3.43 8.48
CA GLY A 36 6.28 -4.20 7.83
C GLY A 36 5.36 -4.84 8.87
N PRO A 37 4.13 -5.25 8.50
CA PRO A 37 3.22 -5.92 9.42
C PRO A 37 3.93 -7.09 10.09
N ARG A 38 3.93 -7.09 11.43
CA ARG A 38 4.61 -8.09 12.24
C ARG A 38 3.89 -9.43 12.16
N ARG A 39 4.59 -10.49 12.48
CA ARG A 39 4.08 -11.87 12.48
C ARG A 39 2.80 -11.95 13.32
N PRO A 40 1.74 -12.58 12.81
CA PRO A 40 0.67 -13.07 13.67
C PRO A 40 1.24 -14.16 14.59
N ASP A 41 0.97 -14.07 15.90
CA ASP A 41 1.29 -15.12 16.85
C ASP A 41 0.64 -16.44 16.40
N GLY A 42 1.46 -17.47 16.29
CA GLY A 42 1.02 -18.82 15.88
C GLY A 42 1.86 -19.46 14.77
N TRP A 43 2.89 -18.78 14.28
CA TRP A 43 3.90 -19.42 13.41
C TRP A 43 4.99 -20.05 14.28
N GLY A 44 4.70 -21.27 14.77
CA GLY A 44 5.66 -22.06 15.51
C GLY A 44 6.91 -22.30 14.69
N THR A 45 8.06 -22.05 15.32
CA THR A 45 9.34 -22.62 14.89
C THR A 45 9.21 -24.13 15.03
N GLY A 46 8.95 -24.82 13.92
CA GLY A 46 9.05 -26.27 13.87
C GLY A 46 10.51 -26.64 13.98
N ASP A 47 10.90 -27.11 15.17
CA ASP A 47 12.15 -27.81 15.38
C ASP A 47 12.15 -29.13 14.59
N GLU A 48 13.30 -29.44 14.08
CA GLU A 48 13.64 -30.61 13.27
C GLU A 48 13.10 -31.92 13.84
N ALA A 49 12.40 -32.69 13.03
CA ALA A 49 12.36 -34.13 13.18
C ALA A 49 11.97 -34.84 11.88
N GLY A 50 12.94 -35.61 11.32
CA GLY A 50 12.67 -36.94 10.76
C GLY A 50 12.03 -37.03 9.40
N ASP A 51 12.88 -37.18 8.42
CA ASP A 51 12.69 -37.81 7.12
C ASP A 51 11.96 -39.16 7.21
N GLU A 52 10.73 -39.25 6.65
CA GLU A 52 10.22 -40.52 6.12
C GLU A 52 9.23 -40.26 4.98
N ALA A 53 9.66 -40.62 3.78
CA ALA A 53 8.90 -40.59 2.56
C ALA A 53 7.79 -41.63 2.55
N VAL A 54 6.52 -41.20 2.45
CA VAL A 54 5.44 -42.06 2.01
C VAL A 54 4.80 -41.42 0.77
N GLY A 55 5.12 -41.97 -0.38
CA GLY A 55 4.53 -41.59 -1.66
C GLY A 55 3.09 -42.08 -1.80
N GLY A 56 2.19 -41.19 -2.17
CA GLY A 56 0.88 -41.45 -2.75
C GLY A 56 0.58 -40.43 -3.83
N PRO A 57 -0.02 -40.79 -4.99
CA PRO A 57 -0.24 -39.85 -6.09
C PRO A 57 -1.50 -39.00 -5.82
N GLY A 58 -1.32 -37.93 -5.08
CA GLY A 58 -2.31 -36.86 -4.99
C GLY A 58 -1.97 -35.82 -6.03
N GLY A 59 -2.90 -35.56 -6.98
CA GLY A 59 -2.76 -34.54 -8.00
C GLY A 59 -2.48 -33.18 -7.37
N ALA A 60 -1.24 -32.71 -7.52
CA ALA A 60 -0.89 -31.34 -7.14
C ALA A 60 -1.72 -30.39 -8.02
N SER A 61 -2.58 -29.58 -7.41
CA SER A 61 -3.09 -28.36 -8.06
C SER A 61 -1.87 -27.60 -8.63
N PRO A 62 -1.95 -27.09 -9.87
CA PRO A 62 -0.86 -26.33 -10.42
C PRO A 62 -0.60 -25.14 -9.48
N ARG A 63 0.55 -25.17 -8.79
CA ARG A 63 1.03 -23.99 -8.06
C ARG A 63 1.15 -22.91 -9.10
N THR A 64 0.41 -21.82 -8.93
CA THR A 64 0.56 -20.66 -9.79
C THR A 64 1.95 -20.14 -9.53
N GLU A 65 2.83 -20.28 -10.52
CA GLU A 65 4.24 -19.93 -10.37
C GLU A 65 4.34 -18.43 -10.11
N GLU A 66 4.94 -18.06 -8.98
CA GLU A 66 5.37 -16.69 -8.75
C GLU A 66 6.71 -16.44 -9.43
N THR A 67 6.93 -15.23 -9.89
CA THR A 67 8.23 -14.81 -10.44
C THR A 67 9.22 -14.53 -9.32
N GLY A 68 10.51 -14.71 -9.59
CA GLY A 68 11.57 -14.36 -8.66
C GLY A 68 11.57 -12.85 -8.37
N LEU A 69 12.01 -12.46 -7.16
CA LEU A 69 12.03 -11.06 -6.73
C LEU A 69 13.22 -10.28 -7.30
N ASP A 70 14.27 -10.99 -7.74
CA ASP A 70 15.51 -10.38 -8.22
C ASP A 70 15.48 -10.25 -9.75
N PHE A 71 15.03 -9.09 -10.20
CA PHE A 71 15.06 -8.69 -11.62
C PHE A 71 15.39 -7.20 -11.73
N PRO A 72 15.96 -6.77 -12.88
CA PRO A 72 16.26 -5.37 -13.13
C PRO A 72 15.00 -4.51 -13.09
N ARG A 73 15.04 -3.42 -12.30
CA ARG A 73 13.96 -2.44 -12.20
C ARG A 73 14.40 -1.10 -12.75
N ALA A 74 13.54 -0.43 -13.47
CA ALA A 74 13.75 0.92 -13.93
C ALA A 74 13.22 1.91 -12.89
N TRP A 75 14.11 2.60 -12.23
CA TRP A 75 13.79 3.68 -11.31
C TRP A 75 13.98 5.04 -11.99
N VAL A 76 13.12 5.99 -11.66
CA VAL A 76 13.25 7.39 -12.05
C VAL A 76 13.17 8.26 -10.81
N GLU A 77 13.92 9.35 -10.81
CA GLU A 77 13.88 10.36 -9.77
C GLU A 77 13.47 11.70 -10.39
N PHE A 78 12.63 12.45 -9.68
CA PHE A 78 12.23 13.80 -10.04
C PHE A 78 11.88 14.61 -8.78
N PRO A 79 12.14 15.94 -8.78
CA PRO A 79 11.79 16.80 -7.67
C PRO A 79 10.28 16.80 -7.40
N ASP A 80 9.89 16.90 -6.13
CA ASP A 80 8.49 17.15 -5.79
C ASP A 80 8.11 18.56 -6.19
N PRO A 81 7.08 18.77 -7.03
CA PRO A 81 6.65 20.11 -7.41
C PRO A 81 6.11 20.97 -6.26
N ALA A 82 5.75 20.34 -5.12
CA ALA A 82 5.18 21.01 -3.95
C ALA A 82 6.20 21.26 -2.83
N ASP A 83 7.36 20.58 -2.87
CA ASP A 83 8.37 20.62 -1.80
C ASP A 83 9.79 20.51 -2.41
N ASP A 84 10.57 21.59 -2.36
CA ASP A 84 11.92 21.66 -2.93
C ASP A 84 12.99 20.87 -2.13
N GLU A 85 12.65 20.44 -0.91
CA GLU A 85 13.49 19.55 -0.11
C GLU A 85 13.17 18.06 -0.32
N GLN A 86 12.23 17.72 -1.22
CA GLN A 86 11.77 16.37 -1.49
C GLN A 86 11.98 15.94 -2.94
N VAL A 87 12.31 14.65 -3.12
CA VAL A 87 12.45 14.00 -4.42
C VAL A 87 11.62 12.71 -4.41
N PHE A 88 10.81 12.49 -5.43
CA PHE A 88 10.17 11.21 -5.68
C PHE A 88 11.10 10.27 -6.44
N ARG A 89 11.17 9.00 -5.99
CA ARG A 89 11.89 7.91 -6.65
C ARG A 89 10.92 6.79 -6.96
N CYS A 90 10.56 6.61 -8.22
CA CYS A 90 9.45 5.76 -8.64
C CYS A 90 9.94 4.53 -9.43
N ASP A 91 9.43 3.33 -9.09
CA ASP A 91 9.67 2.08 -9.80
C ASP A 91 8.78 1.99 -11.05
N LEU A 92 9.29 2.46 -12.19
CA LEU A 92 8.55 2.40 -13.45
C LEU A 92 8.27 0.96 -13.91
N THR A 93 9.07 -0.03 -13.52
CA THR A 93 8.81 -1.43 -13.87
C THR A 93 7.52 -1.93 -13.24
N TRP A 94 7.32 -1.62 -11.95
CA TRP A 94 6.09 -1.93 -11.24
C TRP A 94 4.92 -1.06 -11.73
N LEU A 95 5.09 0.25 -11.77
CA LEU A 95 4.01 1.19 -12.08
C LEU A 95 3.47 1.05 -13.50
N THR A 96 4.26 0.55 -14.44
CA THR A 96 3.79 0.21 -15.79
C THR A 96 3.34 -1.25 -15.96
N SER A 97 3.42 -2.07 -14.90
CA SER A 97 2.91 -3.44 -14.91
C SER A 97 1.38 -3.48 -14.95
N ARG A 98 0.84 -4.62 -15.41
CA ARG A 98 -0.61 -4.83 -15.55
C ARG A 98 -1.20 -5.61 -14.39
N TRP A 99 -0.65 -5.39 -13.19
CA TRP A 99 -1.18 -5.99 -11.99
C TRP A 99 -2.56 -5.42 -11.63
N HIS A 100 -3.40 -6.27 -11.03
CA HIS A 100 -4.67 -5.88 -10.42
C HIS A 100 -5.01 -6.80 -9.25
N CYS A 101 -5.79 -6.30 -8.29
CA CYS A 101 -6.25 -7.11 -7.17
C CYS A 101 -7.24 -8.17 -7.66
N VAL A 102 -6.91 -9.44 -7.42
CA VAL A 102 -7.72 -10.60 -7.81
C VAL A 102 -8.46 -11.24 -6.62
N PHE A 103 -8.64 -10.51 -5.52
CA PHE A 103 -9.41 -11.02 -4.38
C PHE A 103 -10.83 -11.38 -4.79
N GLY A 104 -11.24 -12.61 -4.45
CA GLY A 104 -12.53 -13.16 -4.91
C GLY A 104 -12.58 -13.57 -6.39
N GLN A 105 -11.49 -13.39 -7.17
CA GLN A 105 -11.42 -13.67 -8.61
C GLN A 105 -10.17 -14.48 -8.99
N GLY A 106 -9.58 -15.20 -8.04
CA GLY A 106 -8.38 -16.02 -8.27
C GLY A 106 -7.25 -15.78 -7.27
N CYS A 107 -7.45 -14.94 -6.25
CA CYS A 107 -6.55 -14.83 -5.11
C CYS A 107 -6.44 -16.20 -4.44
N GLN A 108 -5.21 -16.67 -4.21
CA GLN A 108 -4.98 -17.96 -3.54
C GLN A 108 -4.88 -17.81 -2.02
N GLY A 109 -4.85 -16.57 -1.53
CA GLY A 109 -4.73 -16.28 -0.12
C GLY A 109 -3.29 -16.34 0.39
N ILE A 110 -3.06 -15.65 1.51
CA ILE A 110 -1.75 -15.63 2.18
C ILE A 110 -1.49 -16.87 3.03
N ARG A 111 -2.51 -17.73 3.22
CA ARG A 111 -2.43 -19.01 3.94
C ARG A 111 -2.85 -20.15 3.02
N GLU A 112 -2.15 -21.27 3.10
CA GLU A 112 -2.42 -22.44 2.26
C GLU A 112 -3.86 -22.95 2.43
N GLY A 113 -4.53 -23.21 1.28
CA GLY A 113 -5.90 -23.70 1.25
C GLY A 113 -6.97 -22.71 1.67
N ARG A 114 -6.62 -21.42 1.86
CA ARG A 114 -7.53 -20.36 2.32
C ARG A 114 -7.53 -19.17 1.37
N ALA A 115 -8.17 -19.34 0.23
CA ALA A 115 -8.29 -18.28 -0.79
C ALA A 115 -9.02 -17.01 -0.31
N ASP A 116 -9.79 -17.11 0.78
CA ASP A 116 -10.49 -15.99 1.41
C ASP A 116 -9.60 -15.21 2.39
N ASP A 117 -8.43 -15.72 2.71
CA ASP A 117 -7.44 -15.07 3.55
C ASP A 117 -6.51 -14.22 2.67
N GLY A 118 -7.02 -13.12 2.13
CA GLY A 118 -6.21 -12.10 1.45
C GLY A 118 -5.37 -11.26 2.42
N CYS A 119 -4.58 -10.32 1.91
CA CYS A 119 -3.77 -9.41 2.72
C CYS A 119 -4.57 -8.64 3.78
N CYS A 120 -5.85 -8.37 3.54
CA CYS A 120 -6.75 -7.71 4.47
C CYS A 120 -7.20 -8.56 5.67
N THR A 121 -6.78 -9.84 5.79
CA THR A 121 -7.10 -10.66 6.97
C THR A 121 -6.23 -10.36 8.18
N LEU A 122 -5.09 -9.71 7.99
CA LEU A 122 -4.14 -9.46 9.07
C LEU A 122 -4.54 -8.32 10.03
N GLY A 123 -5.60 -7.57 9.74
CA GLY A 123 -5.90 -6.33 10.40
C GLY A 123 -5.15 -5.16 9.74
N ALA A 124 -5.34 -3.96 10.28
CA ALA A 124 -4.72 -2.76 9.77
C ALA A 124 -4.33 -1.85 10.94
N HIS A 125 -3.05 -1.57 11.09
CA HIS A 125 -2.58 -0.52 11.97
C HIS A 125 -3.00 0.84 11.40
N PHE A 126 -3.47 1.74 12.26
CA PHE A 126 -3.74 3.10 11.83
C PHE A 126 -2.44 3.89 11.69
N ALA A 127 -2.38 4.75 10.68
CA ALA A 127 -1.22 5.59 10.46
C ALA A 127 -1.01 6.57 11.62
N ASP A 128 -2.10 7.14 12.12
CA ASP A 128 -2.17 8.07 13.24
C ASP A 128 -3.61 8.17 13.77
N GLU A 129 -3.87 9.11 14.66
CA GLU A 129 -5.20 9.36 15.23
C GLU A 129 -6.18 9.89 14.17
N GLU A 130 -5.70 10.70 13.21
CA GLU A 130 -6.53 11.26 12.14
C GLU A 130 -7.03 10.17 11.18
N ASP A 131 -6.19 9.18 10.86
CA ASP A 131 -6.58 8.00 10.08
C ASP A 131 -7.68 7.21 10.81
N GLU A 132 -7.52 6.96 12.12
CA GLU A 132 -8.54 6.27 12.90
C GLU A 132 -9.85 7.06 12.95
N GLU A 133 -9.82 8.38 13.21
CA GLU A 133 -11.00 9.24 13.24
C GLU A 133 -11.71 9.29 11.89
N ARG A 134 -10.96 9.38 10.80
CA ARG A 134 -11.49 9.32 9.43
C ARG A 134 -12.23 8.00 9.21
N VAL A 135 -11.62 6.88 9.52
CA VAL A 135 -12.24 5.54 9.41
C VAL A 135 -13.48 5.44 10.31
N ALA A 136 -13.43 5.94 11.55
CA ALA A 136 -14.57 5.93 12.49
C ALA A 136 -15.80 6.63 11.90
N SER A 137 -15.62 7.75 11.20
CA SER A 137 -16.70 8.47 10.52
C SER A 137 -17.43 7.62 9.47
N HIS A 138 -16.71 6.72 8.82
CA HIS A 138 -17.26 5.80 7.84
C HIS A 138 -17.86 4.54 8.48
N VAL A 139 -17.25 4.02 9.55
CA VAL A 139 -17.79 2.89 10.32
C VAL A 139 -19.18 3.21 10.86
N ALA A 140 -19.42 4.44 11.30
CA ALA A 140 -20.74 4.91 11.77
C ALA A 140 -21.86 4.81 10.71
N ARG A 141 -21.52 4.60 9.43
CA ARG A 141 -22.44 4.50 8.29
C ARG A 141 -22.64 3.05 7.83
N LEU A 142 -21.90 2.10 8.38
CA LEU A 142 -22.10 0.69 8.15
C LEU A 142 -23.36 0.20 8.87
N THR A 143 -24.03 -0.78 8.29
CA THR A 143 -25.26 -1.39 8.84
C THR A 143 -25.10 -2.91 8.91
N PRO A 144 -25.96 -3.62 9.65
CA PRO A 144 -25.94 -5.09 9.71
C PRO A 144 -26.05 -5.77 8.32
N GLU A 145 -26.69 -5.12 7.34
CA GLU A 145 -26.81 -5.62 5.98
C GLU A 145 -25.52 -5.47 5.16
N THR A 146 -24.62 -4.58 5.60
CA THR A 146 -23.42 -4.22 4.85
C THR A 146 -22.11 -4.65 5.52
N TRP A 147 -22.17 -4.93 6.82
CA TRP A 147 -21.06 -5.35 7.65
C TRP A 147 -21.46 -6.55 8.52
N GLN A 148 -20.89 -7.72 8.22
CA GLN A 148 -21.25 -8.98 8.87
C GLN A 148 -21.13 -8.96 10.39
N PHE A 149 -20.12 -8.30 10.92
CA PHE A 149 -19.80 -8.24 12.34
C PHE A 149 -20.20 -6.90 12.97
N HIS A 150 -21.25 -6.26 12.43
CA HIS A 150 -21.73 -4.95 12.88
C HIS A 150 -22.02 -4.92 14.38
N ASP A 151 -22.78 -5.88 14.90
CA ASP A 151 -23.16 -5.91 16.31
C ASP A 151 -21.94 -6.12 17.21
N VAL A 152 -21.03 -7.01 16.84
CA VAL A 152 -19.76 -7.21 17.56
C VAL A 152 -18.93 -5.93 17.56
N GLY A 153 -18.78 -5.28 16.41
CA GLY A 153 -17.98 -4.06 16.28
C GLY A 153 -18.58 -2.88 17.03
N THR A 154 -19.91 -2.77 17.11
CA THR A 154 -20.59 -1.69 17.82
C THR A 154 -20.63 -1.92 19.34
N GLU A 155 -20.82 -3.16 19.78
CA GLU A 155 -20.93 -3.49 21.20
C GLU A 155 -19.58 -3.64 21.89
N SER A 156 -18.60 -4.28 21.21
CA SER A 156 -17.30 -4.62 21.77
C SER A 156 -16.14 -3.80 21.20
N GLY A 157 -16.43 -2.91 20.26
CA GLY A 157 -15.43 -2.10 19.55
C GLY A 157 -14.83 -2.83 18.33
N TRP A 158 -14.49 -2.05 17.32
CA TRP A 158 -13.88 -2.50 16.06
C TRP A 158 -12.37 -2.20 15.98
N VAL A 159 -11.82 -1.62 17.04
CA VAL A 159 -10.38 -1.35 17.23
C VAL A 159 -9.87 -2.19 18.39
N GLU A 160 -8.63 -2.64 18.27
CA GLU A 160 -7.87 -3.27 19.36
C GLU A 160 -6.46 -2.70 19.38
N ASN A 161 -5.76 -2.90 20.50
CA ASN A 161 -4.32 -2.65 20.55
C ASN A 161 -3.60 -3.91 20.12
N ASP A 162 -2.58 -3.78 19.29
CA ASP A 162 -1.69 -4.89 18.97
C ASP A 162 -0.99 -5.37 20.25
N GLU A 163 -0.87 -6.69 20.41
CA GLU A 163 -0.31 -7.29 21.63
C GLU A 163 1.21 -7.10 21.72
N ASP A 164 1.89 -6.91 20.59
CA ASP A 164 3.36 -6.83 20.52
C ASP A 164 3.88 -5.43 20.82
N ASP A 165 3.24 -4.38 20.28
CA ASP A 165 3.72 -3.00 20.38
C ASP A 165 2.72 -2.03 21.00
N GLY A 166 1.48 -2.48 21.22
CA GLY A 166 0.40 -1.67 21.77
C GLY A 166 -0.18 -0.65 20.81
N GLU A 167 0.23 -0.67 19.52
CA GLU A 167 -0.31 0.22 18.50
C GLU A 167 -1.77 -0.09 18.19
N ARG A 168 -2.51 0.93 17.79
CA ARG A 168 -3.94 0.78 17.49
C ARG A 168 -4.13 0.22 16.09
N GLN A 169 -5.00 -0.83 15.99
CA GLN A 169 -5.31 -1.49 14.72
C GLN A 169 -6.80 -1.85 14.64
N THR A 170 -7.27 -2.17 13.43
CA THR A 170 -8.59 -2.77 13.26
C THR A 170 -8.61 -4.14 13.94
N ARG A 171 -9.66 -4.40 14.72
CA ARG A 171 -9.81 -5.65 15.44
C ARG A 171 -9.76 -6.87 14.53
N ARG A 172 -9.07 -7.91 14.97
CA ARG A 172 -9.15 -9.25 14.35
C ARG A 172 -10.25 -10.04 15.04
N TRP A 173 -11.20 -10.51 14.26
CA TRP A 173 -12.32 -11.31 14.73
C TRP A 173 -12.46 -12.59 13.90
N GLU A 174 -12.55 -13.73 14.56
CA GLU A 174 -12.59 -15.04 13.89
C GLU A 174 -11.48 -15.24 12.83
N GLY A 175 -10.27 -14.83 13.18
CA GLY A 175 -9.06 -15.05 12.38
C GLY A 175 -8.83 -14.07 11.24
N ALA A 176 -9.63 -12.99 11.12
CA ALA A 176 -9.39 -11.94 10.13
C ALA A 176 -9.90 -10.58 10.60
N CYS A 177 -9.56 -9.51 9.87
CA CYS A 177 -10.06 -8.16 10.13
C CYS A 177 -11.59 -8.17 10.27
N ILE A 178 -12.12 -7.47 11.28
CA ILE A 178 -13.55 -7.39 11.58
C ILE A 178 -14.38 -6.81 10.42
N PHE A 179 -13.77 -5.99 9.58
CA PHE A 179 -14.41 -5.42 8.39
C PHE A 179 -14.44 -6.36 7.18
N ASN A 180 -13.76 -7.51 7.26
CA ASN A 180 -13.77 -8.48 6.18
C ASN A 180 -15.01 -9.38 6.27
N ASN A 181 -16.04 -9.10 5.49
CA ASN A 181 -17.20 -9.97 5.34
C ASN A 181 -16.79 -11.32 4.76
N ARG A 182 -17.18 -12.42 5.37
CA ARG A 182 -16.84 -13.79 4.97
C ARG A 182 -17.65 -14.26 3.77
N PRO A 183 -17.22 -15.33 3.08
CA PRO A 183 -18.01 -15.98 2.04
C PRO A 183 -19.42 -16.34 2.52
N GLY A 184 -20.43 -16.08 1.67
CA GLY A 184 -21.82 -16.38 1.98
C GLY A 184 -22.57 -15.29 2.76
N PHE A 185 -21.89 -14.21 3.18
CA PHE A 185 -22.60 -13.06 3.76
C PHE A 185 -23.51 -12.39 2.70
N PRO A 186 -24.82 -12.15 2.98
CA PRO A 186 -25.73 -11.57 1.99
C PRO A 186 -25.32 -10.21 1.45
N GLY A 187 -24.65 -9.36 2.27
CA GLY A 187 -24.09 -8.08 1.85
C GLY A 187 -22.86 -8.21 0.95
N GLY A 188 -22.40 -9.43 0.69
CA GLY A 188 -21.28 -9.81 -0.16
C GLY A 188 -19.94 -9.84 0.58
N GLN A 189 -19.10 -10.75 0.14
CA GLN A 189 -17.74 -11.00 0.65
C GLN A 189 -16.81 -9.78 0.45
N GLY A 190 -15.81 -9.65 1.33
CA GLY A 190 -14.73 -8.67 1.26
C GLY A 190 -14.92 -7.48 2.20
N CYS A 191 -14.04 -6.52 2.12
CA CYS A 191 -13.99 -5.38 3.05
C CYS A 191 -15.28 -4.54 3.01
N ALA A 192 -15.97 -4.41 4.16
CA ALA A 192 -17.18 -3.61 4.31
C ALA A 192 -16.94 -2.12 4.01
N LEU A 193 -15.77 -1.58 4.41
CA LEU A 193 -15.39 -0.19 4.14
C LEU A 193 -15.17 0.06 2.64
N HIS A 194 -14.46 -0.83 1.95
CA HIS A 194 -14.30 -0.75 0.49
C HIS A 194 -15.65 -0.77 -0.23
N LYS A 195 -16.55 -1.68 0.18
CA LYS A 195 -17.90 -1.77 -0.40
C LYS A 195 -18.75 -0.54 -0.08
N LEU A 196 -18.56 0.10 1.07
CA LEU A 196 -19.21 1.36 1.41
C LEU A 196 -18.81 2.46 0.41
N ALA A 197 -17.51 2.62 0.15
CA ALA A 197 -17.04 3.58 -0.84
C ALA A 197 -17.70 3.37 -2.21
N LEU A 198 -17.64 2.15 -2.74
CA LEU A 198 -18.24 1.84 -4.04
C LEU A 198 -19.74 2.13 -4.10
N ARG A 199 -20.50 1.82 -3.03
CA ARG A 199 -21.94 2.11 -2.97
C ARG A 199 -22.25 3.59 -2.95
N GLU A 200 -21.36 4.40 -2.42
CA GLU A 200 -21.50 5.86 -2.32
C GLU A 200 -20.89 6.61 -3.50
N GLY A 201 -20.30 5.88 -4.46
CA GLY A 201 -19.61 6.49 -5.60
C GLY A 201 -18.34 7.25 -5.18
N ARG A 202 -17.66 6.78 -4.13
CA ARG A 202 -16.41 7.32 -3.60
C ARG A 202 -15.23 6.43 -3.95
N GLU A 203 -14.04 6.98 -3.85
CA GLU A 203 -12.82 6.18 -3.94
C GLU A 203 -12.59 5.36 -2.65
N PRO A 204 -12.16 4.09 -2.77
CA PRO A 204 -11.91 3.24 -1.61
C PRO A 204 -10.89 3.82 -0.60
N LEU A 205 -9.95 4.63 -1.04
CA LEU A 205 -8.97 5.29 -0.15
C LEU A 205 -9.63 6.21 0.87
N GLU A 206 -10.78 6.81 0.56
CA GLU A 206 -11.49 7.70 1.48
C GLU A 206 -12.00 6.98 2.73
N THR A 207 -12.34 5.70 2.61
CA THR A 207 -13.05 4.94 3.65
C THR A 207 -12.19 3.92 4.38
N LYS A 208 -11.08 3.49 3.79
CA LYS A 208 -10.20 2.44 4.33
C LYS A 208 -9.08 3.05 5.19
N PRO A 209 -8.54 2.31 6.17
CA PRO A 209 -7.28 2.68 6.80
C PRO A 209 -6.17 2.89 5.76
N ASP A 210 -5.22 3.77 6.05
CA ASP A 210 -4.15 4.15 5.11
C ASP A 210 -3.34 2.95 4.63
N VAL A 211 -2.94 2.07 5.53
CA VAL A 211 -2.21 0.86 5.18
C VAL A 211 -2.99 -0.05 4.23
N CYS A 212 -4.33 -0.03 4.29
CA CYS A 212 -5.16 -0.89 3.46
C CYS A 212 -5.33 -0.39 2.03
N TRP A 213 -5.38 0.93 1.84
CA TRP A 213 -5.54 1.44 0.47
C TRP A 213 -4.20 1.60 -0.25
N GLN A 214 -3.11 1.80 0.49
CA GLN A 214 -1.77 1.87 -0.11
C GLN A 214 -1.31 0.53 -0.71
N LEU A 215 -1.73 -0.63 -0.17
CA LEU A 215 -1.35 -1.92 -0.74
C LEU A 215 -1.90 -2.08 -2.17
N PRO A 216 -1.07 -2.52 -3.13
CA PRO A 216 0.30 -3.03 -3.00
C PRO A 216 1.40 -2.02 -3.36
N ILE A 217 1.18 -0.75 -3.14
CA ILE A 217 2.20 0.29 -3.31
C ILE A 217 3.00 0.39 -2.01
N ARG A 218 4.32 0.26 -2.12
CA ARG A 218 5.25 0.52 -1.04
C ARG A 218 5.79 1.92 -1.15
N ARG A 219 5.67 2.70 -0.07
CA ARG A 219 6.29 4.00 0.09
C ARG A 219 7.35 3.92 1.19
N THR A 220 8.55 4.42 0.93
CA THR A 220 9.63 4.50 1.92
C THR A 220 10.28 5.86 1.84
N PHE A 221 10.90 6.28 2.94
CA PHE A 221 11.53 7.59 3.10
C PHE A 221 13.00 7.43 3.49
N GLU A 222 13.87 8.21 2.86
CA GLU A 222 15.30 8.22 3.14
C GLU A 222 15.84 9.65 3.03
N TRP A 223 16.55 10.13 4.07
CA TRP A 223 17.29 11.37 3.96
C TRP A 223 18.64 11.11 3.32
N VAL A 224 18.90 11.78 2.22
CA VAL A 224 20.14 11.65 1.44
C VAL A 224 20.89 12.97 1.45
N GLU A 225 22.16 12.93 1.83
CA GLU A 225 23.05 14.09 1.74
C GLU A 225 23.51 14.32 0.30
N GLN A 226 23.28 15.50 -0.21
CA GLN A 226 23.70 15.93 -1.55
C GLN A 226 25.18 16.34 -1.56
N ALA A 227 25.77 16.47 -2.75
CA ALA A 227 27.19 16.82 -2.91
C ALA A 227 27.57 18.21 -2.35
N ASP A 228 26.61 19.09 -2.19
CA ASP A 228 26.75 20.44 -1.60
C ASP A 228 26.58 20.44 -0.07
N GLY A 229 26.26 19.28 0.54
CA GLY A 229 26.02 19.11 1.97
C GLY A 229 24.58 19.37 2.40
N GLU A 230 23.67 19.69 1.49
CA GLU A 230 22.23 19.77 1.77
C GLU A 230 21.62 18.37 1.87
N GLN A 231 20.55 18.23 2.66
CA GLN A 231 19.81 16.98 2.78
C GLN A 231 18.50 17.07 2.02
N VAL A 232 18.20 16.04 1.23
CA VAL A 232 16.94 15.90 0.52
C VAL A 232 16.21 14.65 0.98
N LEU A 233 14.89 14.75 1.13
CA LEU A 233 14.05 13.60 1.44
C LEU A 233 13.72 12.84 0.16
N VAL A 234 14.23 11.62 0.03
CA VAL A 234 13.87 10.72 -1.07
C VAL A 234 12.67 9.88 -0.67
N VAL A 235 11.55 10.11 -1.34
CA VAL A 235 10.30 9.32 -1.18
C VAL A 235 10.24 8.29 -2.28
N SER A 236 10.51 7.03 -1.95
CA SER A 236 10.49 5.93 -2.91
C SER A 236 9.09 5.31 -2.99
N ILE A 237 8.55 5.19 -4.21
CA ILE A 237 7.25 4.59 -4.52
C ILE A 237 7.47 3.40 -5.47
N GLY A 238 7.09 2.21 -5.03
CA GLY A 238 7.33 0.99 -5.79
C GLY A 238 6.42 -0.16 -5.38
N GLU A 239 6.81 -1.35 -5.78
CA GLU A 239 6.10 -2.59 -5.49
C GLU A 239 6.20 -2.99 -4.02
N TYR A 240 5.07 -3.31 -3.41
CA TYR A 240 5.03 -3.99 -2.13
C TYR A 240 5.19 -5.50 -2.35
N ASP A 241 6.43 -5.93 -2.63
CA ASP A 241 6.74 -7.34 -2.80
C ASP A 241 6.81 -8.07 -1.44
N ARG A 242 7.11 -9.37 -1.44
CA ARG A 242 7.19 -10.19 -0.22
C ARG A 242 8.14 -9.61 0.83
N ARG A 243 9.22 -8.92 0.40
CA ARG A 243 10.19 -8.31 1.32
C ARG A 243 9.59 -7.15 2.11
N GLY A 244 8.53 -6.52 1.60
CA GLY A 244 7.77 -5.50 2.31
C GLY A 244 7.15 -6.00 3.62
N TRP A 245 6.81 -7.28 3.69
CA TRP A 245 6.27 -7.93 4.88
C TRP A 245 7.34 -8.29 5.94
N GLY A 246 8.61 -7.94 5.71
CA GLY A 246 9.72 -8.35 6.57
C GLY A 246 9.98 -9.86 6.51
N PRO A 247 10.59 -10.45 7.55
CA PRO A 247 10.97 -11.88 7.55
C PRO A 247 9.82 -12.83 7.26
N GLY A 248 8.60 -12.52 7.73
CA GLY A 248 7.40 -13.33 7.51
C GLY A 248 6.86 -13.31 6.07
N GLY A 249 7.34 -12.39 5.23
CA GLY A 249 6.88 -12.29 3.84
C GLY A 249 7.22 -13.51 2.99
N HIS A 250 8.33 -14.18 3.29
CA HIS A 250 8.72 -15.41 2.60
C HIS A 250 7.86 -16.62 3.00
N ASP A 251 7.19 -16.55 4.14
CA ASP A 251 6.34 -17.61 4.67
C ASP A 251 4.89 -17.51 4.16
N LEU A 252 4.53 -16.41 3.47
CA LEU A 252 3.22 -16.29 2.85
C LEU A 252 3.03 -17.38 1.79
N HIS A 253 1.87 -18.06 1.81
CA HIS A 253 1.57 -19.12 0.84
C HIS A 253 1.61 -18.59 -0.60
N TRP A 254 1.03 -17.42 -0.85
CA TRP A 254 0.97 -16.78 -2.16
C TRP A 254 0.98 -15.27 -2.03
N TRP A 255 1.62 -14.59 -2.98
CA TRP A 255 1.63 -13.14 -3.02
C TRP A 255 1.39 -12.61 -4.43
N CYS A 256 0.37 -11.74 -4.57
CA CYS A 256 -0.18 -11.38 -5.87
C CYS A 256 0.75 -10.56 -6.77
N THR A 257 1.66 -9.76 -6.20
CA THR A 257 2.49 -8.87 -7.03
C THR A 257 3.51 -9.62 -7.88
N SER A 258 3.94 -10.81 -7.41
CA SER A 258 4.83 -11.68 -8.16
C SER A 258 4.12 -12.77 -8.97
N ALA A 259 2.79 -12.88 -8.87
CA ALA A 259 2.02 -13.96 -9.46
C ALA A 259 1.45 -13.59 -10.84
N PRO A 260 1.84 -14.26 -11.95
CA PRO A 260 1.31 -13.98 -13.29
C PRO A 260 -0.22 -14.02 -13.39
N SER A 261 -0.89 -14.78 -12.52
CA SER A 261 -2.35 -14.84 -12.45
C SER A 261 -3.01 -13.54 -11.97
N ALA A 262 -2.26 -12.66 -11.33
CA ALA A 262 -2.72 -11.32 -10.92
C ALA A 262 -2.32 -10.22 -11.92
N HIS A 263 -1.63 -10.59 -13.01
CA HIS A 263 -1.25 -9.68 -14.08
C HIS A 263 -2.03 -10.04 -15.35
N GLY A 264 -2.72 -9.10 -15.93
CA GLY A 264 -3.66 -9.37 -17.02
C GLY A 264 -3.65 -8.35 -18.14
N ALA A 265 -4.79 -8.26 -18.85
CA ALA A 265 -4.99 -7.31 -19.94
C ALA A 265 -5.52 -5.93 -19.44
N GLY A 266 -5.55 -5.70 -18.12
CA GLY A 266 -6.03 -4.45 -17.53
C GLY A 266 -5.12 -3.25 -17.81
N GLU A 267 -5.50 -2.10 -17.25
CA GLU A 267 -4.69 -0.90 -17.28
C GLU A 267 -3.42 -1.08 -16.44
N PRO A 268 -2.33 -0.37 -16.77
CA PRO A 268 -1.14 -0.32 -15.93
C PRO A 268 -1.45 0.24 -14.53
N VAL A 269 -0.64 -0.17 -13.54
CA VAL A 269 -0.81 0.25 -12.13
C VAL A 269 -0.89 1.76 -11.99
N TYR A 270 -0.06 2.54 -12.70
CA TYR A 270 -0.10 3.99 -12.58
C TYR A 270 -1.44 4.61 -12.98
N LEU A 271 -2.23 3.97 -13.85
CA LEU A 271 -3.59 4.40 -14.22
C LEU A 271 -4.64 3.86 -13.26
N SER A 272 -4.61 2.54 -12.99
CA SER A 272 -5.60 1.88 -12.12
C SER A 272 -5.51 2.32 -10.65
N TYR A 273 -4.35 2.82 -10.21
CA TYR A 273 -4.06 3.36 -8.88
C TYR A 273 -3.84 4.88 -8.88
N ARG A 274 -4.43 5.57 -9.87
CA ARG A 274 -4.33 7.03 -9.95
C ARG A 274 -4.78 7.74 -8.67
N PRO A 275 -5.93 7.40 -8.04
CA PRO A 275 -6.37 8.07 -6.82
C PRO A 275 -5.35 7.92 -5.68
N GLU A 276 -4.85 6.69 -5.47
CA GLU A 276 -3.87 6.41 -4.42
C GLU A 276 -2.52 7.10 -4.68
N LEU A 277 -2.04 7.08 -5.92
CA LEU A 277 -0.80 7.75 -6.30
C LEU A 277 -0.93 9.27 -6.17
N THR A 278 -2.07 9.84 -6.54
CA THR A 278 -2.36 11.26 -6.35
C THR A 278 -2.37 11.65 -4.88
N GLU A 279 -2.93 10.80 -4.01
CA GLU A 279 -2.90 11.01 -2.55
C GLU A 279 -1.47 10.96 -1.99
N LEU A 280 -0.63 10.07 -2.54
CA LEU A 280 0.75 9.89 -2.07
C LEU A 280 1.71 10.99 -2.51
N MET A 281 1.47 11.67 -3.63
CA MET A 281 2.44 12.58 -4.25
C MET A 281 1.86 13.91 -4.76
N GLY A 282 0.58 14.15 -4.54
CA GLY A 282 -0.12 15.31 -5.08
C GLY A 282 -0.40 15.19 -6.58
N GLU A 283 -1.36 16.00 -7.09
CA GLU A 283 -1.76 15.96 -8.50
C GLU A 283 -0.58 16.29 -9.43
N ALA A 284 0.22 17.31 -9.11
CA ALA A 284 1.35 17.72 -9.95
C ALA A 284 2.47 16.65 -9.99
N GLY A 285 2.75 15.97 -8.86
CA GLY A 285 3.69 14.86 -8.82
C GLY A 285 3.19 13.66 -9.64
N TYR A 286 1.89 13.35 -9.52
CA TYR A 286 1.27 12.29 -10.31
C TYR A 286 1.31 12.58 -11.82
N GLU A 287 1.07 13.82 -12.26
CA GLU A 287 1.14 14.18 -13.68
C GLU A 287 2.53 13.92 -14.27
N ILE A 288 3.59 14.30 -13.54
CA ILE A 288 4.98 14.01 -13.95
C ILE A 288 5.21 12.49 -14.03
N LEU A 289 4.78 11.74 -13.01
CA LEU A 289 4.90 10.29 -12.99
C LEU A 289 4.18 9.65 -14.19
N ALA A 290 2.96 10.06 -14.47
CA ALA A 290 2.14 9.53 -15.56
C ALA A 290 2.84 9.74 -16.91
N GLU A 291 3.39 10.94 -17.17
CA GLU A 291 4.16 11.21 -18.38
C GLU A 291 5.39 10.30 -18.52
N LEU A 292 6.14 10.08 -17.44
CA LEU A 292 7.30 9.18 -17.41
C LEU A 292 6.90 7.72 -17.65
N CYS A 293 5.77 7.27 -17.11
CA CYS A 293 5.21 5.94 -17.37
C CYS A 293 4.80 5.77 -18.85
N GLU A 294 4.15 6.77 -19.45
CA GLU A 294 3.78 6.77 -20.86
C GLU A 294 5.02 6.71 -21.76
N GLN A 295 6.04 7.53 -21.49
CA GLN A 295 7.30 7.50 -22.23
C GLN A 295 7.96 6.11 -22.16
N ARG A 296 7.97 5.47 -20.98
CA ARG A 296 8.47 4.11 -20.83
C ARG A 296 7.66 3.11 -21.67
N LEU A 297 6.33 3.15 -21.60
CA LEU A 297 5.47 2.23 -22.36
C LEU A 297 5.70 2.38 -23.87
N HIS A 298 5.89 3.59 -24.37
CA HIS A 298 6.25 3.82 -25.77
C HIS A 298 7.63 3.25 -26.13
N ALA A 299 8.62 3.35 -25.22
CA ALA A 299 9.96 2.82 -25.43
C ALA A 299 10.01 1.28 -25.39
N VAL A 300 9.07 0.64 -24.70
CA VAL A 300 8.96 -0.83 -24.55
C VAL A 300 8.09 -1.46 -25.64
N ASP A 301 7.42 -0.68 -26.50
CA ASP A 301 6.53 -1.21 -27.55
C ASP A 301 7.28 -2.22 -28.42
N PRO A 302 6.85 -3.50 -28.44
CA PRO A 302 7.49 -4.56 -29.23
C PRO A 302 7.39 -4.34 -30.75
N ARG A 303 6.59 -3.36 -31.20
CA ARG A 303 6.53 -2.92 -32.60
C ARG A 303 7.68 -1.99 -32.99
N ALA A 304 8.38 -1.40 -32.00
CA ALA A 304 9.62 -0.68 -32.23
C ALA A 304 10.70 -1.71 -32.61
N ASP A 305 11.18 -1.63 -33.82
CA ASP A 305 12.19 -2.43 -34.57
C ASP A 305 12.89 -3.54 -33.73
N SER A 306 12.36 -4.76 -33.80
CA SER A 306 12.69 -5.93 -32.96
C SER A 306 14.11 -6.52 -33.21
N ARG A 307 15.01 -5.81 -33.92
CA ARG A 307 16.38 -6.26 -34.19
C ARG A 307 17.30 -6.25 -32.97
N PHE A 308 16.86 -5.62 -31.87
CA PHE A 308 17.62 -5.56 -30.62
C PHE A 308 16.81 -6.15 -29.46
N ALA A 309 17.44 -7.01 -28.67
CA ALA A 309 16.84 -7.38 -27.37
C ALA A 309 16.65 -6.10 -26.53
N PRO A 310 15.49 -5.91 -25.87
CA PRO A 310 15.29 -4.75 -25.04
C PRO A 310 16.39 -4.69 -23.96
N LEU A 311 16.87 -3.48 -23.68
CA LEU A 311 17.79 -3.28 -22.56
C LEU A 311 17.11 -3.81 -21.28
N PRO A 312 17.86 -4.41 -20.34
CA PRO A 312 17.27 -4.99 -19.12
C PRO A 312 16.36 -4.03 -18.35
N LEU A 313 16.68 -2.73 -18.32
CA LEU A 313 15.86 -1.69 -17.69
C LEU A 313 14.56 -1.39 -18.45
N LEU A 314 14.45 -1.78 -19.72
CA LEU A 314 13.22 -1.65 -20.51
C LEU A 314 12.38 -2.93 -20.49
N ALA A 315 12.84 -4.00 -19.83
CA ALA A 315 12.04 -5.21 -19.70
C ALA A 315 10.74 -4.91 -18.92
N PRO A 316 9.60 -5.47 -19.35
CA PRO A 316 8.36 -5.40 -18.58
C PRO A 316 8.52 -6.16 -17.26
N HIS A 317 7.57 -5.96 -16.35
CA HIS A 317 7.52 -6.75 -15.11
C HIS A 317 7.46 -8.26 -15.46
N PRO A 318 8.26 -9.14 -14.79
CA PRO A 318 8.35 -10.55 -15.19
C PRO A 318 7.04 -11.33 -15.04
N ALA A 319 6.11 -10.87 -14.19
CA ALA A 319 4.78 -11.44 -14.05
C ALA A 319 3.79 -10.98 -15.12
N ASP A 320 4.10 -9.94 -15.88
CA ASP A 320 3.23 -9.46 -16.95
C ASP A 320 3.10 -10.49 -18.08
N PRO A 321 1.94 -10.57 -18.76
CA PRO A 321 1.76 -11.43 -19.91
C PRO A 321 2.79 -11.12 -21.00
N ARG A 322 3.53 -12.15 -21.43
CA ARG A 322 4.45 -11.98 -22.57
C ARG A 322 3.63 -11.85 -23.85
N PRO A 323 3.98 -10.89 -24.72
CA PRO A 323 3.37 -10.85 -26.05
C PRO A 323 3.61 -12.19 -26.78
N PRO A 324 2.64 -12.68 -27.56
CA PRO A 324 2.82 -13.92 -28.32
C PRO A 324 4.07 -13.78 -29.21
N ARG A 325 4.95 -14.79 -29.18
CA ARG A 325 6.10 -14.84 -30.08
C ARG A 325 5.54 -14.99 -31.50
N SER A 326 5.76 -13.99 -32.35
CA SER A 326 5.43 -14.02 -33.77
C SER A 326 6.31 -15.01 -34.55
#